data_95067c19480b2b3e54d78c675318767b
#
_entry.id   95067c19480b2b3e54d78c675318767b
#
_cell.length_a   1.000
_cell.length_b   1.000
_cell.length_c   1.000
_cell.angle_alpha   90.00
_cell.angle_beta   90.00
_cell.angle_gamma   90.00
#
_symmetry.space_group_name_H-M   'P 1'
#
loop_
_entity.id
_entity.type
_entity.pdbx_description
1 polymer ?
#
loop_
_entity_poly.entity_id
_entity_poly.type
_entity_poly.pdbx_seq_one_letter_code
_entity_poly.pdbx_strand_id
1 'polypeptide(L)'
;MFYTHYLSFKLLKTTLFLLSSIIVFGFAQSALAMTSDVALTGPSMVNTSGQKISDFHVGTQIGVQSLLTNHGTSNKNFTYVVQVLDSNGRTDKIDYFSFSILPNQSWNASQVWVPKTTGQYTIQVFVWTSLTSAIPLTDTLSKQITVN
;
A
#
# COMPACT_ATOMS: atom_id res chain seq x y z
N MET A 1 -16.53 -60.06 34.56
CA MET A 1 -17.36 -58.92 34.21
C MET A 1 -16.57 -57.58 34.31
N PHE A 2 -15.27 -57.57 34.01
CA PHE A 2 -14.43 -56.38 34.12
C PHE A 2 -13.63 -56.08 32.83
N TYR A 3 -13.85 -56.80 31.75
CA TYR A 3 -13.05 -56.65 30.51
C TYR A 3 -13.72 -55.78 29.41
N THR A 4 -15.01 -55.55 29.53
CA THR A 4 -15.77 -54.79 28.53
C THR A 4 -15.68 -53.26 28.73
N HIS A 5 -15.37 -52.75 29.91
CA HIS A 5 -15.28 -51.31 30.16
C HIS A 5 -13.92 -50.71 29.74
N TYR A 6 -12.86 -51.55 29.63
CA TYR A 6 -11.53 -51.03 29.29
C TYR A 6 -11.33 -50.77 27.80
N LEU A 7 -12.05 -51.51 26.96
CA LEU A 7 -11.98 -51.37 25.50
C LEU A 7 -12.79 -50.16 25.02
N SER A 8 -13.86 -49.81 25.69
CA SER A 8 -14.71 -48.69 25.35
C SER A 8 -14.01 -47.35 25.62
N PHE A 9 -13.15 -47.26 26.64
CA PHE A 9 -12.43 -46.04 27.00
C PHE A 9 -11.22 -45.74 26.08
N LYS A 10 -10.61 -46.76 25.49
CA LYS A 10 -9.53 -46.60 24.51
C LYS A 10 -10.05 -46.17 23.14
N LEU A 11 -11.20 -46.68 22.73
CA LEU A 11 -11.84 -46.30 21.46
C LEU A 11 -12.35 -44.85 21.49
N LEU A 12 -12.84 -44.38 22.65
CA LEU A 12 -13.32 -43.02 22.81
C LEU A 12 -12.18 -41.98 22.79
N LYS A 13 -10.99 -42.34 23.30
CA LYS A 13 -9.81 -41.46 23.27
C LYS A 13 -9.17 -41.36 21.87
N THR A 14 -9.21 -42.44 21.10
CA THR A 14 -8.66 -42.48 19.72
C THR A 14 -9.58 -41.74 18.74
N THR A 15 -10.90 -41.82 18.90
CA THR A 15 -11.84 -41.05 18.06
C THR A 15 -11.82 -39.58 18.38
N LEU A 16 -11.58 -39.16 19.62
CA LEU A 16 -11.49 -37.75 19.99
C LEU A 16 -10.19 -37.08 19.48
N PHE A 17 -9.10 -37.88 19.33
CA PHE A 17 -7.82 -37.38 18.80
C PHE A 17 -7.82 -37.24 17.26
N LEU A 18 -8.63 -38.08 16.58
CA LEU A 18 -8.81 -37.97 15.11
C LEU A 18 -9.74 -36.86 14.69
N LEU A 19 -10.63 -36.38 15.57
CA LEU A 19 -11.53 -35.26 15.26
C LEU A 19 -10.85 -33.88 15.46
N SER A 20 -9.75 -33.80 16.23
CA SER A 20 -9.04 -32.55 16.47
C SER A 20 -8.04 -32.18 15.39
N SER A 21 -7.72 -33.09 14.45
CA SER A 21 -6.74 -32.86 13.40
C SER A 21 -7.32 -32.32 12.07
N ILE A 22 -8.64 -32.11 11.98
CA ILE A 22 -9.31 -31.68 10.73
C ILE A 22 -9.63 -30.18 10.69
N ILE A 23 -9.35 -29.40 11.74
CA ILE A 23 -9.74 -27.97 11.81
C ILE A 23 -8.61 -27.01 11.43
N VAL A 24 -7.46 -27.48 10.93
CA VAL A 24 -6.34 -26.59 10.55
C VAL A 24 -6.15 -26.48 9.03
N PHE A 25 -7.11 -26.91 8.23
CA PHE A 25 -7.05 -26.68 6.78
C PHE A 25 -8.10 -25.66 6.37
N GLY A 26 -7.65 -24.45 6.10
CA GLY A 26 -8.36 -23.61 5.17
C GLY A 26 -8.68 -22.19 5.59
N PHE A 27 -7.69 -21.36 5.72
CA PHE A 27 -7.76 -19.98 5.27
C PHE A 27 -6.45 -19.64 4.56
N ALA A 28 -6.15 -20.36 3.47
CA ALA A 28 -5.34 -19.76 2.43
C ALA A 28 -6.22 -18.64 1.84
N GLN A 29 -6.11 -17.45 2.41
CA GLN A 29 -6.55 -16.26 1.71
C GLN A 29 -5.68 -16.20 0.47
N SER A 30 -6.28 -16.54 -0.67
CA SER A 30 -5.70 -16.23 -1.97
C SER A 30 -5.56 -14.72 -1.99
N ALA A 31 -4.36 -14.20 -1.70
CA ALA A 31 -3.99 -12.86 -2.10
C ALA A 31 -4.16 -12.89 -3.62
N LEU A 32 -5.28 -12.35 -4.10
CA LEU A 32 -5.44 -12.05 -5.52
C LEU A 32 -4.32 -11.05 -5.80
N ALA A 33 -3.23 -11.54 -6.41
CA ALA A 33 -2.23 -10.66 -6.98
C ALA A 33 -3.02 -9.80 -7.97
N MET A 34 -3.18 -8.51 -7.64
CA MET A 34 -3.75 -7.55 -8.56
C MET A 34 -2.74 -7.44 -9.69
N THR A 35 -2.97 -8.18 -10.80
CA THR A 35 -2.28 -7.93 -12.06
C THR A 35 -2.84 -6.61 -12.59
N SER A 36 -2.34 -5.52 -12.01
CA SER A 36 -2.69 -4.19 -12.48
C SER A 36 -1.90 -3.92 -13.74
N ASP A 37 -2.59 -3.52 -14.81
CA ASP A 37 -1.95 -2.95 -16.00
C ASP A 37 -1.21 -1.63 -15.69
N VAL A 38 -1.16 -1.24 -14.43
CA VAL A 38 -0.57 0.02 -13.95
C VAL A 38 0.62 -0.30 -13.06
N ALA A 39 1.77 0.25 -13.40
CA ALA A 39 2.95 0.22 -12.55
C ALA A 39 3.16 1.59 -11.90
N LEU A 40 3.52 1.57 -10.62
CA LEU A 40 3.89 2.75 -9.84
C LEU A 40 5.28 2.54 -9.26
N THR A 41 6.19 3.49 -9.48
CA THR A 41 7.53 3.49 -8.88
C THR A 41 7.81 4.80 -8.15
N GLY A 42 8.60 4.74 -7.12
CA GLY A 42 8.88 5.86 -6.21
C GLY A 42 8.31 5.59 -4.81
N PRO A 43 7.93 6.61 -4.01
CA PRO A 43 8.11 8.04 -4.29
C PRO A 43 9.57 8.48 -4.17
N SER A 44 9.95 9.42 -5.02
CA SER A 44 11.22 10.17 -4.95
C SER A 44 10.93 11.59 -4.47
N MET A 45 11.77 12.09 -3.57
CA MET A 45 11.71 13.50 -3.17
C MET A 45 12.56 14.31 -4.11
N VAL A 46 12.00 15.40 -4.66
CA VAL A 46 12.68 16.27 -5.64
C VAL A 46 12.57 17.73 -5.23
N ASN A 47 13.53 18.54 -5.66
CA ASN A 47 13.49 20.00 -5.53
C ASN A 47 12.62 20.63 -6.64
N THR A 48 12.55 21.95 -6.68
CA THR A 48 11.82 22.73 -7.69
C THR A 48 12.33 22.54 -9.11
N SER A 49 13.56 22.06 -9.28
CA SER A 49 14.15 21.75 -10.58
C SER A 49 13.98 20.26 -10.97
N GLY A 50 13.23 19.49 -10.19
CA GLY A 50 13.01 18.05 -10.44
C GLY A 50 14.20 17.14 -10.09
N GLN A 51 15.23 17.66 -9.45
CA GLN A 51 16.39 16.89 -9.01
C GLN A 51 16.09 16.17 -7.70
N LYS A 52 16.52 14.91 -7.56
CA LYS A 52 16.37 14.13 -6.32
C LYS A 52 17.13 14.78 -5.18
N ILE A 53 16.47 14.86 -4.01
CA ILE A 53 17.03 15.38 -2.77
C ILE A 53 16.89 14.35 -1.65
N SER A 54 17.81 14.41 -0.68
CA SER A 54 17.81 13.56 0.52
C SER A 54 17.95 14.37 1.81
N ASP A 55 18.12 15.68 1.70
CA ASP A 55 18.18 16.62 2.82
C ASP A 55 16.94 17.52 2.77
N PHE A 56 16.22 17.62 3.88
CA PHE A 56 14.92 18.25 3.96
C PHE A 56 14.88 19.25 5.10
N HIS A 57 14.48 20.49 4.80
CA HIS A 57 14.42 21.58 5.77
C HIS A 57 13.04 22.20 5.85
N VAL A 58 12.69 22.69 7.05
CA VAL A 58 11.47 23.45 7.27
C VAL A 58 11.39 24.63 6.29
N GLY A 59 10.20 24.88 5.73
CA GLY A 59 9.94 25.96 4.79
C GLY A 59 10.45 25.72 3.37
N THR A 60 11.17 24.62 3.12
CA THR A 60 11.66 24.28 1.76
C THR A 60 10.63 23.41 1.03
N GLN A 61 10.37 23.75 -0.21
CA GLN A 61 9.46 23.00 -1.05
C GLN A 61 10.04 21.63 -1.43
N ILE A 62 9.27 20.59 -1.19
CA ILE A 62 9.58 19.20 -1.53
C ILE A 62 8.53 18.71 -2.54
N GLY A 63 8.98 18.26 -3.71
CA GLY A 63 8.14 17.54 -4.66
C GLY A 63 8.12 16.05 -4.32
N VAL A 64 6.94 15.48 -4.14
CA VAL A 64 6.73 14.03 -4.00
C VAL A 64 6.42 13.48 -5.37
N GLN A 65 7.39 12.85 -6.02
CA GLN A 65 7.30 12.43 -7.41
C GLN A 65 7.28 10.90 -7.53
N SER A 66 6.41 10.40 -8.40
CA SER A 66 6.31 8.98 -8.76
C SER A 66 6.15 8.82 -10.26
N LEU A 67 6.72 7.75 -10.82
CA LEU A 67 6.51 7.38 -12.21
C LEU A 67 5.34 6.39 -12.28
N LEU A 68 4.29 6.76 -13.03
CA LEU A 68 3.19 5.87 -13.39
C LEU A 68 3.34 5.41 -14.82
N THR A 69 3.10 4.12 -15.06
CA THR A 69 3.10 3.52 -16.40
C THR A 69 1.81 2.75 -16.62
N ASN A 70 1.16 3.01 -17.73
CA ASN A 70 0.02 2.21 -18.20
C ASN A 70 0.50 1.12 -19.15
N HIS A 71 0.56 -0.13 -18.69
CA HIS A 71 0.90 -1.31 -19.49
C HIS A 71 -0.31 -1.94 -20.20
N GLY A 72 -1.50 -1.39 -19.96
CA GLY A 72 -2.74 -1.86 -20.58
C GLY A 72 -2.86 -1.44 -22.05
N THR A 73 -3.89 -1.96 -22.70
CA THR A 73 -4.20 -1.71 -24.12
C THR A 73 -5.20 -0.57 -24.34
N SER A 74 -5.70 0.04 -23.26
CA SER A 74 -6.67 1.14 -23.30
C SER A 74 -6.23 2.29 -22.43
N ASN A 75 -6.78 3.50 -22.68
CA ASN A 75 -6.58 4.64 -21.82
C ASN A 75 -7.03 4.32 -20.40
N LYS A 76 -6.24 4.74 -19.41
CA LYS A 76 -6.56 4.60 -17.99
C LYS A 76 -6.70 5.98 -17.35
N ASN A 77 -7.78 6.17 -16.61
CA ASN A 77 -7.94 7.31 -15.72
C ASN A 77 -7.34 6.96 -14.36
N PHE A 78 -6.62 7.91 -13.80
CA PHE A 78 -5.97 7.78 -12.50
C PHE A 78 -6.31 8.97 -11.62
N THR A 79 -6.37 8.72 -10.33
CA THR A 79 -6.26 9.75 -9.30
C THR A 79 -5.01 9.45 -8.49
N TYR A 80 -4.03 10.32 -8.60
CA TYR A 80 -2.78 10.28 -7.84
C TYR A 80 -2.98 11.07 -6.55
N VAL A 81 -2.82 10.40 -5.41
CA VAL A 81 -3.03 10.99 -4.08
C VAL A 81 -1.71 10.90 -3.32
N VAL A 82 -1.31 12.00 -2.72
CA VAL A 82 -0.17 12.08 -1.78
C VAL A 82 -0.70 12.48 -0.42
N GLN A 83 -0.38 11.67 0.58
CA GLN A 83 -0.63 11.97 1.99
C GLN A 83 0.70 12.05 2.73
N VAL A 84 0.86 13.05 3.56
CA VAL A 84 2.00 13.21 4.46
C VAL A 84 1.48 13.14 5.89
N LEU A 85 2.05 12.21 6.67
CA LEU A 85 1.73 11.99 8.07
C LEU A 85 2.90 12.46 8.95
N ASP A 86 2.60 13.12 10.07
CA ASP A 86 3.59 13.43 11.11
C ASP A 86 3.96 12.17 11.92
N SER A 87 4.88 12.31 12.85
CA SER A 87 5.34 11.22 13.73
C SER A 87 4.24 10.62 14.62
N ASN A 88 3.12 11.32 14.81
CA ASN A 88 1.95 10.85 15.57
C ASN A 88 0.88 10.21 14.67
N GLY A 89 1.16 10.06 13.36
CA GLY A 89 0.22 9.53 12.38
C GLY A 89 -0.89 10.52 11.98
N ARG A 90 -0.78 11.81 12.31
CA ARG A 90 -1.75 12.82 11.89
C ARG A 90 -1.39 13.34 10.52
N THR A 91 -2.40 13.58 9.69
CA THR A 91 -2.23 14.14 8.35
C THR A 91 -1.77 15.60 8.43
N ASP A 92 -0.55 15.88 7.96
CA ASP A 92 -0.01 17.22 7.78
C ASP A 92 -0.43 17.79 6.41
N LYS A 93 -0.43 16.94 5.38
CA LYS A 93 -0.85 17.28 4.01
C LYS A 93 -1.56 16.10 3.37
N ILE A 94 -2.63 16.38 2.64
CA ILE A 94 -3.20 15.49 1.64
C ILE A 94 -3.53 16.30 0.40
N ASP A 95 -3.15 15.80 -0.77
CA ASP A 95 -3.42 16.45 -2.04
C ASP A 95 -3.58 15.40 -3.15
N TYR A 96 -4.29 15.76 -4.23
CA TYR A 96 -4.55 14.84 -5.33
C TYR A 96 -4.76 15.58 -6.63
N PHE A 97 -4.60 14.85 -7.74
CA PHE A 97 -5.08 15.26 -9.06
C PHE A 97 -5.44 14.04 -9.90
N SER A 98 -6.32 14.23 -10.86
CA SER A 98 -6.76 13.18 -11.78
C SER A 98 -6.31 13.48 -13.20
N PHE A 99 -5.96 12.43 -13.94
CA PHE A 99 -5.46 12.49 -15.32
C PHE A 99 -5.64 11.16 -16.04
N SER A 100 -5.30 11.12 -17.33
CA SER A 100 -5.34 9.91 -18.15
C SER A 100 -3.97 9.65 -18.75
N ILE A 101 -3.59 8.36 -18.80
CA ILE A 101 -2.37 7.92 -19.49
C ILE A 101 -2.78 6.97 -20.62
N LEU A 102 -2.24 7.22 -21.82
CA LEU A 102 -2.43 6.38 -23.00
C LEU A 102 -1.77 5.00 -22.81
N PRO A 103 -2.16 3.98 -23.59
CA PRO A 103 -1.52 2.67 -23.56
C PRO A 103 0.00 2.77 -23.75
N ASN A 104 0.73 1.99 -22.95
CA ASN A 104 2.20 1.91 -22.98
C ASN A 104 2.95 3.24 -22.75
N GLN A 105 2.29 4.22 -22.18
CA GLN A 105 2.92 5.49 -21.81
C GLN A 105 3.18 5.57 -20.31
N SER A 106 4.15 6.41 -19.96
CA SER A 106 4.51 6.73 -18.57
C SER A 106 4.41 8.22 -18.33
N TRP A 107 4.10 8.59 -17.10
CA TRP A 107 4.07 9.97 -16.64
C TRP A 107 4.65 10.14 -15.25
N ASN A 108 5.46 11.20 -15.06
CA ASN A 108 5.95 11.63 -13.75
C ASN A 108 4.88 12.46 -13.05
N ALA A 109 4.14 11.84 -12.14
CA ALA A 109 3.19 12.51 -11.28
C ALA A 109 3.94 13.14 -10.10
N SER A 110 3.62 14.39 -9.75
CA SER A 110 4.26 15.09 -8.63
C SER A 110 3.28 15.98 -7.89
N GLN A 111 3.35 15.93 -6.56
CA GLN A 111 2.65 16.83 -5.65
C GLN A 111 3.67 17.57 -4.79
N VAL A 112 3.32 18.78 -4.37
CA VAL A 112 4.21 19.64 -3.59
C VAL A 112 3.79 19.67 -2.14
N TRP A 113 4.79 19.58 -1.26
CA TRP A 113 4.64 19.76 0.17
C TRP A 113 5.72 20.70 0.72
N VAL A 114 5.36 21.53 1.69
CA VAL A 114 6.29 22.41 2.41
C VAL A 114 6.14 22.10 3.90
N PRO A 115 7.13 21.44 4.53
CA PRO A 115 7.08 21.12 5.95
C PRO A 115 7.13 22.39 6.79
N LYS A 116 6.31 22.43 7.85
CA LYS A 116 6.23 23.59 8.76
C LYS A 116 7.02 23.39 10.05
N THR A 117 7.33 22.14 10.38
CA THR A 117 8.06 21.77 11.60
C THR A 117 9.12 20.72 11.31
N THR A 118 10.16 20.66 12.14
CA THR A 118 11.14 19.59 12.12
C THR A 118 10.52 18.28 12.62
N GLY A 119 11.05 17.14 12.22
CA GLY A 119 10.60 15.83 12.70
C GLY A 119 10.58 14.75 11.64
N GLN A 120 10.09 13.60 12.04
CA GLN A 120 9.89 12.46 11.13
C GLN A 120 8.50 12.55 10.46
N TYR A 121 8.47 12.25 9.18
CA TYR A 121 7.26 12.21 8.37
C TYR A 121 7.20 10.93 7.56
N THR A 122 5.98 10.42 7.39
CA THR A 122 5.69 9.31 6.48
C THR A 122 4.92 9.84 5.28
N ILE A 123 5.50 9.69 4.10
CA ILE A 123 4.89 10.05 2.83
C ILE A 123 4.26 8.82 2.23
N GLN A 124 2.98 8.87 1.94
CA GLN A 124 2.22 7.79 1.31
C GLN A 124 1.68 8.25 -0.05
N VAL A 125 1.76 7.36 -1.02
CA VAL A 125 1.26 7.58 -2.37
C VAL A 125 0.27 6.49 -2.72
N PHE A 126 -0.91 6.93 -3.18
CA PHE A 126 -1.98 6.06 -3.64
C PHE A 126 -2.32 6.37 -5.09
N VAL A 127 -2.68 5.35 -5.85
CA VAL A 127 -3.21 5.50 -7.19
C VAL A 127 -4.55 4.78 -7.27
N TRP A 128 -5.60 5.54 -7.47
CA TRP A 128 -6.98 5.04 -7.52
C TRP A 128 -7.60 5.29 -8.89
N THR A 129 -8.70 4.59 -9.18
CA THR A 129 -9.50 4.85 -10.40
C THR A 129 -10.13 6.24 -10.39
N SER A 130 -10.65 6.66 -9.23
CA SER A 130 -11.21 8.00 -8.97
C SER A 130 -11.32 8.21 -7.46
N LEU A 131 -11.57 9.44 -7.02
CA LEU A 131 -11.87 9.73 -5.60
C LEU A 131 -13.20 9.13 -5.15
N THR A 132 -14.19 9.09 -6.02
CA THR A 132 -15.55 8.63 -5.68
C THR A 132 -15.62 7.12 -5.51
N SER A 133 -14.91 6.36 -6.34
CA SER A 133 -14.89 4.90 -6.25
C SER A 133 -13.75 4.39 -5.37
N ALA A 134 -12.65 5.14 -5.25
CA ALA A 134 -11.46 4.84 -4.46
C ALA A 134 -10.94 3.40 -4.63
N ILE A 135 -11.10 2.81 -5.85
CA ILE A 135 -10.60 1.48 -6.15
C ILE A 135 -9.10 1.58 -6.41
N PRO A 136 -8.24 0.92 -5.62
CA PRO A 136 -6.81 0.98 -5.80
C PRO A 136 -6.39 0.32 -7.13
N LEU A 137 -5.47 0.96 -7.84
CA LEU A 137 -4.87 0.45 -9.08
C LEU A 137 -3.47 -0.11 -8.85
N THR A 138 -2.84 0.25 -7.73
CA THR A 138 -1.51 -0.22 -7.33
C THR A 138 -1.48 -0.40 -5.82
N ASP A 139 -0.45 -1.10 -5.32
CA ASP A 139 -0.12 -1.05 -3.90
C ASP A 139 0.23 0.37 -3.48
N THR A 140 -0.02 0.67 -2.20
CA THR A 140 0.38 1.94 -1.60
C THR A 140 1.89 1.97 -1.43
N LEU A 141 2.53 3.01 -1.95
CA LEU A 141 3.94 3.25 -1.66
C LEU A 141 4.10 4.15 -0.45
N SER A 142 5.07 3.83 0.40
CA SER A 142 5.37 4.59 1.62
C SER A 142 6.86 4.86 1.73
N LYS A 143 7.22 6.07 2.21
CA LYS A 143 8.60 6.47 2.46
C LYS A 143 8.66 7.36 3.69
N GLN A 144 9.58 7.03 4.60
CA GLN A 144 9.90 7.88 5.75
C GLN A 144 11.03 8.85 5.40
N ILE A 145 10.91 10.08 5.89
CA ILE A 145 11.94 11.13 5.80
C ILE A 145 12.04 11.87 7.11
N THR A 146 13.18 12.53 7.33
CA THR A 146 13.41 13.42 8.47
C THR A 146 13.60 14.84 7.96
N VAL A 147 12.85 15.79 8.50
CA VAL A 147 12.95 17.22 8.22
C VAL A 147 13.73 17.88 9.36
N ASN A 148 14.78 18.62 9.01
CA ASN A 148 15.69 19.36 9.90
C ASN A 148 15.34 20.84 10.01
#